data_b7b43fb50fc48dc8712c5e6be3eb37eb
#
_entry.id   b7b43fb50fc48dc8712c5e6be3eb37eb
#
_cell.length_a   1.000
_cell.length_b   1.000
_cell.length_c   1.000
_cell.angle_alpha   90.00
_cell.angle_beta   90.00
_cell.angle_gamma   90.00
#
_symmetry.space_group_name_H-M   'P 1'
#
loop_
_entity.id
_entity.type
_entity.pdbx_description
1 polymer ?
#
loop_
_entity_poly.entity_id
_entity_poly.type
_entity_poly.pdbx_seq_one_letter_code
_entity_poly.pdbx_strand_id
1 'polypeptide(L)'
;MSEVVTIAANAVNAVLNQPSTKVKLIVQKALSYQVDGAETMALFKQHKWDGRSSFFVYKNCSFPAGFLHFVAANLRREGYQVNIVRKPFPAPLGPERPQVDAFGYDPKYDYQPEVMDKLVKHGQIIAQVATGGGKSRIARLCFARINRPTLFLTTRSILMYQMKDAFEKDMGIPCSVFGDGHFGHINAQGQTTIKMMSVGTVQTFMSKLEVTTIQEEFNVLFEAAQEKFKKEIVALKTKLTKDKKSTAEITAATNDLITKQQVWLKANAQDMTNKAKAKFDEKNIERLKTIKLLSMFEFVILEEAHEASGNSYYEIMRHCKNAHYRLALTGTPFMRESEESNMRLMACSGPIAIKVSEEMLIQRGVLAKPYFKYIELRKKPTHLLRSTGWQSAYRLGVTDNEERNLAIVSEIIRAKAYGLTSMILVQHTSHGDHLTELLTQYGLRAEFIKGENNQAERKLALNKLSSGSVDALIGTTILDVGVDVPAVGMIILAGGGKAEIALRQRIGRGLRAKKTGPNVAFIVDFTDHWNSHTKNHAMQRREIVEHTKGFGENIVNEFNFEDLGFTRKAA
;
A
#
# COMPACT_ATOMS: atom_id res chain seq x y z
N MET A 1 -34.00 -33.03 11.78
CA MET A 1 -34.10 -31.55 11.74
C MET A 1 -32.70 -31.01 11.73
N SER A 2 -32.35 -30.12 10.79
CA SER A 2 -31.04 -29.47 10.77
C SER A 2 -30.91 -28.54 12.00
N GLU A 3 -29.81 -28.67 12.73
CA GLU A 3 -29.52 -27.83 13.90
C GLU A 3 -29.46 -26.35 13.46
N VAL A 4 -30.13 -25.45 14.19
CA VAL A 4 -30.14 -24.02 13.92
C VAL A 4 -29.02 -23.35 14.72
N VAL A 5 -28.08 -22.71 14.03
CA VAL A 5 -27.00 -21.94 14.64
C VAL A 5 -27.32 -20.44 14.55
N THR A 6 -27.37 -19.76 15.69
CA THR A 6 -27.61 -18.31 15.74
C THR A 6 -26.28 -17.57 15.93
N ILE A 7 -26.04 -16.58 15.09
CA ILE A 7 -24.88 -15.69 15.15
C ILE A 7 -25.37 -14.26 15.44
N ALA A 8 -24.99 -13.71 16.60
CA ALA A 8 -25.22 -12.31 16.93
C ALA A 8 -24.04 -11.46 16.48
N ALA A 9 -24.27 -10.33 15.81
CA ALA A 9 -23.20 -9.49 15.28
C ALA A 9 -23.44 -7.99 15.53
N ASN A 10 -22.34 -7.29 15.77
CA ASN A 10 -22.24 -5.82 15.73
C ASN A 10 -21.27 -5.38 14.62
N ALA A 11 -20.86 -4.11 14.60
CA ALA A 11 -19.95 -3.58 13.57
C ALA A 11 -18.52 -4.19 13.63
N VAL A 12 -18.10 -4.72 14.78
CA VAL A 12 -16.72 -5.21 15.02
C VAL A 12 -16.66 -6.71 15.21
N ASN A 13 -17.56 -7.27 16.02
CA ASN A 13 -17.54 -8.65 16.46
C ASN A 13 -18.83 -9.40 16.13
N ALA A 14 -18.70 -10.68 15.89
CA ALA A 14 -19.79 -11.65 15.82
C ALA A 14 -19.57 -12.73 16.90
N VAL A 15 -20.67 -13.27 17.44
CA VAL A 15 -20.67 -14.26 18.53
C VAL A 15 -21.66 -15.38 18.17
N LEU A 16 -21.21 -16.62 18.30
CA LEU A 16 -22.10 -17.79 18.21
C LEU A 16 -22.89 -17.91 19.53
N ASN A 17 -24.21 -17.97 19.43
CA ASN A 17 -25.05 -18.14 20.60
C ASN A 17 -25.18 -19.63 20.93
N GLN A 18 -24.69 -20.07 22.09
CA GLN A 18 -24.73 -21.42 22.61
C GLN A 18 -24.41 -22.52 21.56
N PRO A 19 -23.27 -22.43 20.85
CA PRO A 19 -22.95 -23.40 19.81
C PRO A 19 -22.55 -24.74 20.39
N SER A 20 -22.91 -25.84 19.71
CA SER A 20 -22.39 -27.16 20.00
C SER A 20 -20.86 -27.23 19.82
N THR A 21 -20.20 -28.20 20.46
CA THR A 21 -18.75 -28.40 20.29
C THR A 21 -18.37 -28.62 18.82
N LYS A 22 -19.21 -29.34 18.07
CA LYS A 22 -19.00 -29.58 16.64
C LYS A 22 -19.02 -28.27 15.85
N VAL A 23 -19.97 -27.37 16.12
CA VAL A 23 -20.05 -26.02 15.49
C VAL A 23 -18.82 -25.18 15.82
N LYS A 24 -18.37 -25.19 17.09
CA LYS A 24 -17.12 -24.46 17.47
C LYS A 24 -15.92 -24.94 16.68
N LEU A 25 -15.74 -26.25 16.52
CA LEU A 25 -14.62 -26.84 15.78
C LEU A 25 -14.66 -26.48 14.29
N ILE A 26 -15.87 -26.52 13.68
CA ILE A 26 -16.04 -26.09 12.28
C ILE A 26 -15.61 -24.62 12.10
N VAL A 27 -16.07 -23.73 12.98
CA VAL A 27 -15.75 -22.31 12.89
C VAL A 27 -14.28 -22.04 13.21
N GLN A 28 -13.72 -22.73 14.21
CA GLN A 28 -12.29 -22.62 14.53
C GLN A 28 -11.42 -23.04 13.34
N LYS A 29 -11.75 -24.15 12.68
CA LYS A 29 -11.06 -24.64 11.49
C LYS A 29 -11.21 -23.66 10.32
N ALA A 30 -12.42 -23.17 10.07
CA ALA A 30 -12.68 -22.22 8.99
C ALA A 30 -11.93 -20.88 9.14
N LEU A 31 -11.69 -20.44 10.39
CA LEU A 31 -10.99 -19.20 10.72
C LEU A 31 -9.54 -19.43 11.16
N SER A 32 -8.99 -20.64 10.97
CA SER A 32 -7.59 -20.93 11.27
C SER A 32 -6.68 -20.52 10.12
N TYR A 33 -5.46 -20.12 10.46
CA TYR A 33 -4.42 -19.70 9.52
C TYR A 33 -3.05 -20.17 10.00
N GLN A 34 -2.12 -20.33 9.07
CA GLN A 34 -0.71 -20.56 9.37
C GLN A 34 -0.08 -19.27 9.90
N VAL A 35 0.59 -19.33 11.04
CA VAL A 35 1.30 -18.19 11.62
C VAL A 35 2.62 -17.98 10.88
N ASP A 36 2.90 -16.75 10.45
CA ASP A 36 4.13 -16.40 9.76
C ASP A 36 5.34 -16.66 10.66
N GLY A 37 6.34 -17.39 10.15
CA GLY A 37 7.55 -17.73 10.90
C GLY A 37 7.33 -18.76 12.03
N ALA A 38 6.20 -19.46 12.04
CA ALA A 38 5.91 -20.51 13.04
C ALA A 38 7.04 -21.54 13.17
N GLU A 39 7.68 -21.89 12.07
CA GLU A 39 8.79 -22.84 11.99
C GLU A 39 10.02 -22.42 12.80
N THR A 40 10.16 -21.13 13.10
CA THR A 40 11.26 -20.60 13.92
C THR A 40 10.97 -20.67 15.41
N MET A 41 9.70 -20.80 15.79
CA MET A 41 9.24 -20.74 17.18
C MET A 41 9.53 -22.03 17.96
N ALA A 42 9.90 -21.90 19.23
CA ALA A 42 10.28 -23.03 20.09
C ALA A 42 9.16 -24.07 20.25
N LEU A 43 7.90 -23.64 20.39
CA LEU A 43 6.77 -24.54 20.53
C LEU A 43 6.52 -25.39 19.28
N PHE A 44 6.72 -24.83 18.08
CA PHE A 44 6.62 -25.56 16.81
C PHE A 44 7.75 -26.58 16.69
N LYS A 45 9.01 -26.16 16.95
CA LYS A 45 10.19 -27.05 16.93
C LYS A 45 10.09 -28.20 17.93
N GLN A 46 9.38 -28.00 19.03
CA GLN A 46 9.13 -29.05 20.05
C GLN A 46 7.86 -29.88 19.74
N HIS A 47 7.22 -29.70 18.59
CA HIS A 47 5.97 -30.37 18.20
C HIS A 47 4.82 -30.21 19.22
N LYS A 48 4.84 -29.13 20.03
CA LYS A 48 3.79 -28.79 20.99
C LYS A 48 2.69 -27.92 20.40
N TRP A 49 2.89 -27.42 19.21
CA TRP A 49 1.98 -26.57 18.45
C TRP A 49 2.18 -26.82 16.96
N ASP A 50 1.08 -26.84 16.20
CA ASP A 50 1.04 -27.11 14.76
C ASP A 50 1.35 -25.88 13.86
N GLY A 51 1.72 -24.75 14.46
CA GLY A 51 2.01 -23.50 13.75
C GLY A 51 0.75 -22.75 13.31
N ARG A 52 -0.46 -23.20 13.68
CA ARG A 52 -1.72 -22.54 13.32
C ARG A 52 -2.32 -21.76 14.48
N SER A 53 -2.99 -20.69 14.15
CA SER A 53 -3.82 -19.90 15.05
C SER A 53 -5.20 -19.72 14.44
N SER A 54 -6.13 -19.06 15.12
CA SER A 54 -7.47 -18.82 14.62
C SER A 54 -8.01 -17.46 15.06
N PHE A 55 -8.80 -16.83 14.19
CA PHE A 55 -9.58 -15.64 14.56
C PHE A 55 -10.81 -15.98 15.41
N PHE A 56 -11.12 -17.24 15.62
CA PHE A 56 -12.18 -17.68 16.52
C PHE A 56 -11.69 -17.76 17.95
N VAL A 57 -12.24 -16.93 18.83
CA VAL A 57 -11.95 -16.97 20.27
C VAL A 57 -12.84 -18.01 20.93
N TYR A 58 -12.31 -19.21 21.14
CA TYR A 58 -13.06 -20.38 21.60
C TYR A 58 -13.80 -20.17 22.93
N LYS A 59 -13.20 -19.41 23.87
CA LYS A 59 -13.75 -19.19 25.23
C LYS A 59 -15.09 -18.46 25.20
N ASN A 60 -15.22 -17.43 24.39
CA ASN A 60 -16.43 -16.60 24.29
C ASN A 60 -17.17 -16.77 22.96
N CYS A 61 -16.76 -17.73 22.14
CA CYS A 61 -17.37 -18.08 20.85
C CYS A 61 -17.47 -16.90 19.89
N SER A 62 -16.50 -15.96 19.92
CA SER A 62 -16.50 -14.75 19.13
C SER A 62 -15.47 -14.75 18.02
N PHE A 63 -15.73 -13.95 16.99
CA PHE A 63 -14.84 -13.70 15.87
C PHE A 63 -15.11 -12.30 15.26
N PRO A 64 -14.19 -11.73 14.46
CA PRO A 64 -14.40 -10.46 13.78
C PRO A 64 -15.62 -10.46 12.86
N ALA A 65 -16.42 -9.39 12.91
CA ALA A 65 -17.68 -9.29 12.15
C ALA A 65 -17.49 -9.41 10.62
N GLY A 66 -16.31 -9.05 10.09
CA GLY A 66 -15.99 -9.22 8.68
C GLY A 66 -16.06 -10.67 8.18
N PHE A 67 -15.92 -11.65 9.07
CA PHE A 67 -16.09 -13.08 8.75
C PHE A 67 -17.52 -13.57 8.81
N LEU A 68 -18.49 -12.74 9.21
CA LEU A 68 -19.88 -13.18 9.46
C LEU A 68 -20.45 -14.02 8.30
N HIS A 69 -20.39 -13.48 7.09
CA HIS A 69 -20.93 -14.16 5.91
C HIS A 69 -20.10 -15.38 5.50
N PHE A 70 -18.79 -15.34 5.70
CA PHE A 70 -17.90 -16.47 5.45
C PHE A 70 -18.18 -17.63 6.40
N VAL A 71 -18.32 -17.37 7.70
CA VAL A 71 -18.67 -18.39 8.71
C VAL A 71 -20.06 -18.94 8.44
N ALA A 72 -21.04 -18.08 8.16
CA ALA A 72 -22.40 -18.52 7.85
C ALA A 72 -22.44 -19.42 6.60
N ALA A 73 -21.69 -19.11 5.57
CA ALA A 73 -21.59 -19.94 4.37
C ALA A 73 -20.93 -21.30 4.65
N ASN A 74 -19.89 -21.34 5.48
CA ASN A 74 -19.25 -22.60 5.89
C ASN A 74 -20.21 -23.49 6.69
N LEU A 75 -20.92 -22.93 7.67
CA LEU A 75 -21.90 -23.68 8.47
C LEU A 75 -23.05 -24.23 7.62
N ARG A 76 -23.56 -23.45 6.65
CA ARG A 76 -24.59 -23.91 5.72
C ARG A 76 -24.11 -25.06 4.83
N ARG A 77 -22.86 -25.05 4.39
CA ARG A 77 -22.25 -26.18 3.65
C ARG A 77 -22.16 -27.45 4.48
N GLU A 78 -21.97 -27.31 5.78
CA GLU A 78 -21.98 -28.45 6.73
C GLU A 78 -23.41 -28.88 7.15
N GLY A 79 -24.44 -28.31 6.52
CA GLY A 79 -25.84 -28.73 6.73
C GLY A 79 -26.57 -28.00 7.87
N TYR A 80 -25.99 -26.96 8.45
CA TYR A 80 -26.65 -26.18 9.50
C TYR A 80 -27.56 -25.08 8.91
N GLN A 81 -28.69 -24.85 9.57
CA GLN A 81 -29.46 -23.62 9.35
C GLN A 81 -28.82 -22.48 10.14
N VAL A 82 -28.54 -21.33 9.49
CA VAL A 82 -27.88 -20.22 10.13
C VAL A 82 -28.80 -19.01 10.21
N ASN A 83 -29.08 -18.59 11.43
CA ASN A 83 -29.82 -17.37 11.74
C ASN A 83 -28.84 -16.26 12.16
N ILE A 84 -28.89 -15.12 11.49
CA ILE A 84 -28.04 -13.96 11.79
C ILE A 84 -28.91 -12.90 12.48
N VAL A 85 -28.52 -12.55 13.71
CA VAL A 85 -29.16 -11.51 14.52
C VAL A 85 -28.23 -10.33 14.62
N ARG A 86 -28.64 -9.19 14.06
CA ARG A 86 -27.91 -7.92 14.18
C ARG A 86 -28.88 -6.76 14.18
N LYS A 87 -28.46 -5.64 14.82
CA LYS A 87 -29.18 -4.38 14.64
C LYS A 87 -29.16 -3.98 13.16
N PRO A 88 -30.23 -3.43 12.62
CA PRO A 88 -30.23 -2.86 11.28
C PRO A 88 -29.07 -1.86 11.13
N PHE A 89 -28.48 -1.82 9.95
CA PHE A 89 -27.50 -0.77 9.67
C PHE A 89 -28.16 0.60 9.79
N PRO A 90 -27.44 1.63 10.26
CA PRO A 90 -27.94 3.00 10.16
C PRO A 90 -28.31 3.31 8.70
N ALA A 91 -29.52 3.81 8.47
CA ALA A 91 -29.95 4.10 7.10
C ALA A 91 -29.01 5.11 6.44
N PRO A 92 -28.64 4.92 5.16
CA PRO A 92 -27.92 5.94 4.41
C PRO A 92 -28.71 7.24 4.35
N LEU A 93 -28.06 8.39 4.56
CA LEU A 93 -28.71 9.69 4.60
C LEU A 93 -28.63 10.46 3.28
N GLY A 94 -27.75 10.03 2.37
CA GLY A 94 -27.58 10.65 1.06
C GLY A 94 -28.54 10.08 0.00
N PRO A 95 -28.61 10.72 -1.17
CA PRO A 95 -29.48 10.30 -2.28
C PRO A 95 -29.11 8.90 -2.80
N GLU A 96 -30.07 8.19 -3.40
CA GLU A 96 -29.83 6.85 -3.95
C GLU A 96 -28.84 6.84 -5.11
N ARG A 97 -28.86 7.89 -5.91
CA ARG A 97 -27.93 8.10 -7.04
C ARG A 97 -27.23 9.45 -6.90
N PRO A 98 -26.19 9.52 -6.03
CA PRO A 98 -25.48 10.77 -5.79
C PRO A 98 -24.66 11.20 -7.00
N GLN A 99 -24.61 12.48 -7.26
CA GLN A 99 -23.70 13.10 -8.21
C GLN A 99 -22.47 13.62 -7.45
N VAL A 100 -21.28 13.19 -7.83
CA VAL A 100 -20.03 13.50 -7.12
C VAL A 100 -19.01 14.26 -7.97
N ASP A 101 -19.33 14.47 -9.23
CA ASP A 101 -18.53 15.21 -10.21
C ASP A 101 -19.39 15.61 -11.41
N ALA A 102 -18.80 16.35 -12.35
CA ALA A 102 -19.47 16.82 -13.57
C ALA A 102 -19.71 15.72 -14.63
N PHE A 103 -19.11 14.53 -14.47
CA PHE A 103 -19.19 13.48 -15.51
C PHE A 103 -20.54 12.75 -15.53
N GLY A 104 -21.30 12.80 -14.42
CA GLY A 104 -22.60 12.14 -14.34
C GLY A 104 -22.52 10.60 -14.44
N TYR A 105 -23.59 10.00 -14.96
CA TYR A 105 -23.67 8.56 -15.19
C TYR A 105 -23.16 8.21 -16.59
N ASP A 106 -22.25 7.26 -16.67
CA ASP A 106 -21.78 6.65 -17.93
C ASP A 106 -21.85 5.12 -17.79
N PRO A 107 -22.56 4.40 -18.68
CA PRO A 107 -22.74 2.94 -18.59
C PRO A 107 -21.44 2.14 -18.51
N LYS A 108 -20.35 2.63 -19.08
CA LYS A 108 -19.05 1.93 -18.98
C LYS A 108 -18.49 1.85 -17.56
N TYR A 109 -18.99 2.69 -16.64
CA TYR A 109 -18.63 2.72 -15.21
C TYR A 109 -19.76 2.22 -14.29
N ASP A 110 -20.72 1.44 -14.78
CA ASP A 110 -21.87 0.95 -14.01
C ASP A 110 -21.48 0.13 -12.77
N TYR A 111 -20.30 -0.49 -12.77
CA TYR A 111 -19.74 -1.17 -11.62
C TYR A 111 -19.49 -0.25 -10.42
N GLN A 112 -19.31 1.05 -10.64
CA GLN A 112 -19.07 1.99 -9.54
C GLN A 112 -20.31 2.18 -8.65
N PRO A 113 -21.49 2.49 -9.17
CA PRO A 113 -22.73 2.47 -8.39
C PRO A 113 -23.06 1.05 -7.87
N GLU A 114 -22.69 -0.04 -8.57
CA GLU A 114 -22.88 -1.40 -8.06
C GLU A 114 -22.08 -1.65 -6.77
N VAL A 115 -20.84 -1.15 -6.66
CA VAL A 115 -20.08 -1.20 -5.39
C VAL A 115 -20.84 -0.49 -4.27
N MET A 116 -21.36 0.68 -4.55
CA MET A 116 -22.15 1.48 -3.59
C MET A 116 -23.41 0.73 -3.13
N ASP A 117 -24.17 0.15 -4.06
CA ASP A 117 -25.38 -0.62 -3.75
C ASP A 117 -25.05 -1.86 -2.90
N LYS A 118 -23.96 -2.58 -3.22
CA LYS A 118 -23.46 -3.72 -2.43
C LYS A 118 -23.01 -3.30 -1.03
N LEU A 119 -22.34 -2.14 -0.91
CA LEU A 119 -21.95 -1.61 0.40
C LEU A 119 -23.19 -1.31 1.26
N VAL A 120 -24.20 -0.64 0.70
CA VAL A 120 -25.46 -0.36 1.41
C VAL A 120 -26.14 -1.66 1.85
N LYS A 121 -26.17 -2.66 0.99
CA LYS A 121 -26.81 -3.97 1.27
C LYS A 121 -26.08 -4.77 2.34
N HIS A 122 -24.75 -4.85 2.27
CA HIS A 122 -23.96 -5.77 3.09
C HIS A 122 -23.24 -5.11 4.26
N GLY A 123 -23.03 -3.79 4.21
CA GLY A 123 -22.33 -2.97 5.22
C GLY A 123 -20.82 -3.10 5.17
N GLN A 124 -20.27 -4.28 5.03
CA GLN A 124 -18.82 -4.56 5.05
C GLN A 124 -18.43 -5.36 3.82
N ILE A 125 -17.60 -4.75 2.95
CA ILE A 125 -17.18 -5.36 1.68
C ILE A 125 -15.75 -5.00 1.30
N ILE A 126 -15.10 -5.90 0.56
CA ILE A 126 -13.93 -5.61 -0.26
C ILE A 126 -14.42 -5.42 -1.70
N ALA A 127 -14.10 -4.29 -2.31
CA ALA A 127 -14.23 -4.08 -3.74
C ALA A 127 -12.84 -4.23 -4.38
N GLN A 128 -12.65 -5.35 -5.08
CA GLN A 128 -11.47 -5.57 -5.90
C GLN A 128 -11.64 -4.80 -7.21
N VAL A 129 -10.92 -3.69 -7.35
CA VAL A 129 -11.00 -2.83 -8.53
C VAL A 129 -9.59 -2.59 -9.07
N ALA A 130 -9.36 -3.03 -10.28
CA ALA A 130 -8.08 -2.88 -10.97
C ALA A 130 -7.65 -1.40 -11.03
N THR A 131 -6.35 -1.16 -11.16
CA THR A 131 -5.78 0.19 -11.29
C THR A 131 -6.41 0.89 -12.51
N GLY A 132 -6.79 2.14 -12.34
CA GLY A 132 -7.51 2.92 -13.37
C GLY A 132 -9.03 2.73 -13.36
N GLY A 133 -9.59 1.81 -12.56
CA GLY A 133 -11.04 1.61 -12.45
C GLY A 133 -11.79 2.66 -11.63
N GLY A 134 -11.12 3.74 -11.19
CA GLY A 134 -11.78 4.88 -10.54
C GLY A 134 -12.10 4.66 -9.05
N LYS A 135 -11.23 4.00 -8.28
CA LYS A 135 -11.38 3.77 -6.84
C LYS A 135 -11.73 5.05 -6.07
N SER A 136 -11.08 6.18 -6.39
CA SER A 136 -11.37 7.47 -5.74
C SER A 136 -12.80 7.97 -6.01
N ARG A 137 -13.35 7.72 -7.21
CA ARG A 137 -14.73 8.05 -7.53
C ARG A 137 -15.71 7.13 -6.79
N ILE A 138 -15.40 5.84 -6.70
CA ILE A 138 -16.18 4.88 -5.90
C ILE A 138 -16.23 5.33 -4.43
N ALA A 139 -15.10 5.74 -3.85
CA ALA A 139 -15.07 6.26 -2.48
C ALA A 139 -15.99 7.47 -2.29
N ARG A 140 -15.99 8.42 -3.24
CA ARG A 140 -16.87 9.60 -3.21
C ARG A 140 -18.34 9.24 -3.36
N LEU A 141 -18.69 8.32 -4.28
CA LEU A 141 -20.07 7.81 -4.45
C LEU A 141 -20.58 7.15 -3.17
N CYS A 142 -19.78 6.26 -2.58
CA CYS A 142 -20.13 5.59 -1.33
C CYS A 142 -20.28 6.58 -0.17
N PHE A 143 -19.38 7.56 -0.05
CA PHE A 143 -19.49 8.62 0.96
C PHE A 143 -20.77 9.42 0.77
N ALA A 144 -21.05 9.91 -0.45
CA ALA A 144 -22.22 10.72 -0.75
C ALA A 144 -23.53 9.96 -0.51
N ARG A 145 -23.57 8.64 -0.74
CA ARG A 145 -24.73 7.80 -0.46
C ARG A 145 -24.92 7.54 1.02
N ILE A 146 -23.86 7.16 1.73
CA ILE A 146 -23.90 6.86 3.16
C ILE A 146 -24.14 8.14 3.97
N ASN A 147 -23.42 9.20 3.64
CA ASN A 147 -23.51 10.54 4.22
C ASN A 147 -23.51 10.53 5.76
N ARG A 148 -22.54 9.86 6.35
CA ARG A 148 -22.31 9.74 7.79
C ARG A 148 -20.85 10.05 8.11
N PRO A 149 -20.48 10.34 9.36
CA PRO A 149 -19.09 10.57 9.75
C PRO A 149 -18.17 9.48 9.20
N THR A 150 -17.29 9.87 8.27
CA THR A 150 -16.48 8.94 7.48
C THR A 150 -15.00 9.17 7.69
N LEU A 151 -14.25 8.08 7.86
CA LEU A 151 -12.79 8.07 7.83
C LEU A 151 -12.29 7.40 6.55
N PHE A 152 -11.56 8.15 5.73
CA PHE A 152 -10.75 7.61 4.64
C PHE A 152 -9.33 7.35 5.16
N LEU A 153 -8.90 6.10 5.13
CA LEU A 153 -7.65 5.64 5.72
C LEU A 153 -6.73 5.07 4.64
N THR A 154 -5.49 5.55 4.60
CA THR A 154 -4.45 5.12 3.65
C THR A 154 -3.10 5.00 4.34
N THR A 155 -2.13 4.34 3.70
CA THR A 155 -0.76 4.21 4.21
C THR A 155 0.15 5.37 3.83
N ARG A 156 -0.28 6.27 2.93
CA ARG A 156 0.58 7.30 2.33
C ARG A 156 -0.04 8.68 2.37
N SER A 157 0.70 9.65 2.89
CA SER A 157 0.26 11.06 2.97
C SER A 157 -0.15 11.63 1.61
N ILE A 158 0.53 11.25 0.54
CA ILE A 158 0.20 11.75 -0.81
C ILE A 158 -1.21 11.33 -1.24
N LEU A 159 -1.61 10.07 -1.00
CA LEU A 159 -2.97 9.59 -1.30
C LEU A 159 -4.01 10.25 -0.40
N MET A 160 -3.66 10.48 0.86
CA MET A 160 -4.51 11.20 1.82
C MET A 160 -4.84 12.62 1.33
N TYR A 161 -3.83 13.38 0.88
CA TYR A 161 -4.04 14.74 0.38
C TYR A 161 -4.75 14.77 -0.96
N GLN A 162 -4.48 13.83 -1.86
CA GLN A 162 -5.23 13.71 -3.12
C GLN A 162 -6.71 13.46 -2.88
N MET A 163 -7.03 12.59 -1.93
CA MET A 163 -8.43 12.34 -1.59
C MET A 163 -9.07 13.55 -0.91
N LYS A 164 -8.34 14.22 0.01
CA LYS A 164 -8.78 15.50 0.59
C LYS A 164 -9.15 16.51 -0.50
N ASP A 165 -8.23 16.71 -1.46
CA ASP A 165 -8.44 17.63 -2.58
C ASP A 165 -9.66 17.23 -3.42
N ALA A 166 -9.86 15.94 -3.69
CA ALA A 166 -11.01 15.44 -4.43
C ALA A 166 -12.33 15.72 -3.71
N PHE A 167 -12.41 15.54 -2.39
CA PHE A 167 -13.60 15.88 -1.61
C PHE A 167 -13.85 17.38 -1.54
N GLU A 168 -12.80 18.17 -1.30
CA GLU A 168 -12.95 19.62 -1.14
C GLU A 168 -13.23 20.34 -2.46
N LYS A 169 -12.54 19.97 -3.54
CA LYS A 169 -12.66 20.65 -4.85
C LYS A 169 -13.85 20.16 -5.66
N ASP A 170 -14.07 18.83 -5.72
CA ASP A 170 -15.11 18.27 -6.59
C ASP A 170 -16.48 18.26 -5.91
N MET A 171 -16.54 18.13 -4.58
CA MET A 171 -17.78 17.98 -3.83
C MET A 171 -18.05 19.15 -2.86
N GLY A 172 -17.11 20.06 -2.63
CA GLY A 172 -17.24 21.13 -1.65
C GLY A 172 -17.29 20.65 -0.19
N ILE A 173 -16.82 19.43 0.08
CA ILE A 173 -16.88 18.81 1.41
C ILE A 173 -15.59 19.08 2.18
N PRO A 174 -15.60 19.88 3.25
CA PRO A 174 -14.41 20.14 4.03
C PRO A 174 -13.96 18.91 4.80
N CYS A 175 -12.65 18.64 4.82
CA CYS A 175 -12.07 17.47 5.48
C CYS A 175 -11.36 17.80 6.79
N SER A 176 -11.40 16.86 7.76
CA SER A 176 -10.43 16.79 8.85
C SER A 176 -9.23 15.96 8.41
N VAL A 177 -8.03 16.31 8.87
CA VAL A 177 -6.78 15.64 8.49
C VAL A 177 -6.15 14.98 9.71
N PHE A 178 -5.71 13.72 9.53
CA PHE A 178 -4.99 12.91 10.51
C PHE A 178 -3.69 12.39 9.89
N GLY A 179 -2.67 13.22 9.86
CA GLY A 179 -1.38 12.95 9.24
C GLY A 179 -0.50 14.19 9.16
N ASP A 180 0.80 14.00 8.95
CA ASP A 180 1.78 15.08 8.77
C ASP A 180 1.69 16.18 9.86
N GLY A 181 1.64 15.75 11.13
CA GLY A 181 1.53 16.66 12.27
C GLY A 181 0.12 17.16 12.59
N HIS A 182 -0.86 16.89 11.73
CA HIS A 182 -2.27 17.24 11.99
C HIS A 182 -3.02 16.09 12.68
N PHE A 183 -3.90 16.42 13.62
CA PHE A 183 -4.76 15.44 14.28
C PHE A 183 -6.19 15.96 14.47
N GLY A 184 -6.94 15.96 13.37
CA GLY A 184 -8.32 16.43 13.33
C GLY A 184 -8.45 17.95 13.38
N HIS A 185 -9.60 18.43 13.81
CA HIS A 185 -9.87 19.84 14.05
C HIS A 185 -9.99 20.09 15.55
N ILE A 186 -9.32 21.11 16.06
CA ILE A 186 -9.38 21.48 17.48
C ILE A 186 -10.43 22.59 17.62
N ASN A 187 -11.47 22.36 18.43
CA ASN A 187 -12.49 23.39 18.71
C ASN A 187 -11.98 24.43 19.74
N ALA A 188 -12.80 25.46 19.99
CA ALA A 188 -12.48 26.53 20.93
C ALA A 188 -12.25 26.02 22.38
N GLN A 189 -12.76 24.85 22.71
CA GLN A 189 -12.58 24.18 24.02
C GLN A 189 -11.35 23.24 24.05
N GLY A 190 -10.49 23.24 23.00
CA GLY A 190 -9.32 22.39 22.91
C GLY A 190 -9.62 20.91 22.66
N GLN A 191 -10.83 20.54 22.27
CA GLN A 191 -11.21 19.16 21.98
C GLN A 191 -11.01 18.85 20.49
N THR A 192 -10.49 17.66 20.20
CA THR A 192 -10.42 17.16 18.83
C THR A 192 -11.82 16.81 18.34
N THR A 193 -12.22 17.42 17.23
CA THR A 193 -13.50 17.19 16.54
C THR A 193 -13.26 16.64 15.14
N ILE A 194 -14.28 16.01 14.57
CA ILE A 194 -14.26 15.49 13.20
C ILE A 194 -15.29 16.21 12.35
N LYS A 195 -14.97 16.40 11.08
CA LYS A 195 -15.92 16.78 10.04
C LYS A 195 -16.59 15.54 9.47
N MET A 196 -17.62 15.71 8.65
CA MET A 196 -18.32 14.59 7.99
C MET A 196 -17.36 13.68 7.21
N MET A 197 -16.35 14.29 6.57
CA MET A 197 -15.24 13.56 5.95
C MET A 197 -13.94 13.82 6.72
N SER A 198 -13.23 12.76 7.02
CA SER A 198 -11.90 12.79 7.61
C SER A 198 -10.96 11.93 6.76
N VAL A 199 -9.76 12.45 6.49
CA VAL A 199 -8.72 11.72 5.78
C VAL A 199 -7.55 11.48 6.71
N GLY A 200 -6.97 10.28 6.70
CA GLY A 200 -5.91 9.95 7.64
C GLY A 200 -4.93 8.90 7.14
N THR A 201 -3.74 8.90 7.75
CA THR A 201 -2.75 7.84 7.54
C THR A 201 -2.78 6.81 8.65
N VAL A 202 -2.56 5.55 8.27
CA VAL A 202 -2.46 4.42 9.22
C VAL A 202 -1.39 4.68 10.27
N GLN A 203 -0.23 5.20 9.87
CA GLN A 203 0.90 5.46 10.76
C GLN A 203 0.53 6.43 11.88
N THR A 204 -0.24 7.49 11.57
CA THR A 204 -0.66 8.48 12.55
C THR A 204 -1.56 7.88 13.63
N PHE A 205 -2.52 7.04 13.24
CA PHE A 205 -3.37 6.37 14.23
C PHE A 205 -2.62 5.30 15.01
N MET A 206 -1.74 4.53 14.35
CA MET A 206 -0.97 3.48 15.03
C MET A 206 -0.02 4.05 16.09
N SER A 207 0.67 5.15 15.81
CA SER A 207 1.55 5.80 16.79
C SER A 207 0.80 6.25 18.04
N LYS A 208 -0.47 6.66 17.88
CA LYS A 208 -1.32 7.10 19.00
C LYS A 208 -2.08 5.97 19.69
N LEU A 209 -2.18 4.80 19.07
CA LEU A 209 -2.77 3.57 19.64
C LEU A 209 -1.72 2.68 20.30
N GLU A 210 -0.45 3.03 20.22
CA GLU A 210 0.65 2.25 20.80
C GLU A 210 0.41 1.98 22.28
N VAL A 211 0.58 0.72 22.66
CA VAL A 211 0.51 0.28 24.05
C VAL A 211 1.93 0.15 24.55
N THR A 212 2.28 0.94 25.57
CA THR A 212 3.59 0.87 26.23
C THR A 212 3.42 0.48 27.69
N THR A 213 4.51 0.14 28.34
CA THR A 213 4.60 -0.10 29.78
C THR A 213 5.55 0.92 30.39
N ILE A 214 5.41 1.15 31.70
CA ILE A 214 6.34 2.03 32.44
C ILE A 214 7.79 1.53 32.27
N GLN A 215 7.98 0.21 32.22
CA GLN A 215 9.31 -0.39 32.03
C GLN A 215 9.88 -0.08 30.64
N GLU A 216 9.08 -0.13 29.58
CA GLU A 216 9.51 0.23 28.23
C GLU A 216 9.88 1.71 28.13
N GLU A 217 9.05 2.61 28.70
CA GLU A 217 9.37 4.04 28.73
C GLU A 217 10.64 4.32 29.55
N PHE A 218 10.87 3.58 30.64
CA PHE A 218 12.13 3.65 31.39
C PHE A 218 13.31 3.19 30.56
N ASN A 219 13.19 2.05 29.86
CA ASN A 219 14.26 1.52 29.01
C ASN A 219 14.65 2.53 27.92
N VAL A 220 13.70 3.19 27.28
CA VAL A 220 13.97 4.26 26.29
C VAL A 220 14.79 5.40 26.88
N LEU A 221 14.45 5.86 28.09
CA LEU A 221 15.19 6.92 28.78
C LEU A 221 16.60 6.44 29.18
N PHE A 222 16.70 5.20 29.64
CA PHE A 222 17.96 4.59 30.04
C PHE A 222 18.91 4.41 28.85
N GLU A 223 18.42 3.87 27.74
CA GLU A 223 19.19 3.71 26.49
C GLU A 223 19.66 5.05 25.93
N ALA A 224 18.81 6.07 25.95
CA ALA A 224 19.18 7.43 25.55
C ALA A 224 20.31 8.01 26.40
N ALA A 225 20.28 7.78 27.74
CA ALA A 225 21.36 8.18 28.63
C ALA A 225 22.65 7.40 28.33
N GLN A 226 22.56 6.08 28.12
CA GLN A 226 23.71 5.26 27.74
C GLN A 226 24.34 5.70 26.43
N GLU A 227 23.53 6.00 25.43
CA GLU A 227 24.04 6.45 24.12
C GLU A 227 24.75 7.81 24.21
N LYS A 228 24.20 8.73 25.03
CA LYS A 228 24.87 9.99 25.36
C LYS A 228 26.24 9.72 26.02
N PHE A 229 26.28 8.82 26.99
CA PHE A 229 27.52 8.45 27.70
C PHE A 229 28.56 7.82 26.79
N LYS A 230 28.16 6.95 25.85
CA LYS A 230 29.06 6.40 24.82
C LYS A 230 29.69 7.51 23.99
N LYS A 231 28.92 8.52 23.56
CA LYS A 231 29.42 9.67 22.81
C LYS A 231 30.42 10.49 23.61
N GLU A 232 30.14 10.71 24.90
CA GLU A 232 31.07 11.42 25.80
C GLU A 232 32.39 10.67 25.97
N ILE A 233 32.37 9.32 26.12
CA ILE A 233 33.58 8.49 26.19
C ILE A 233 34.39 8.58 24.89
N VAL A 234 33.74 8.50 23.73
CA VAL A 234 34.42 8.63 22.42
C VAL A 234 35.05 10.01 22.28
N ALA A 235 34.32 11.07 22.63
CA ALA A 235 34.82 12.45 22.59
C ALA A 235 36.04 12.65 23.51
N LEU A 236 35.97 12.10 24.75
CA LEU A 236 37.09 12.15 25.70
C LEU A 236 38.35 11.43 25.15
N LYS A 237 38.19 10.21 24.64
CA LYS A 237 39.29 9.44 24.02
C LYS A 237 39.92 10.21 22.85
N THR A 238 39.07 10.76 21.96
CA THR A 238 39.55 11.53 20.80
C THR A 238 40.33 12.77 21.22
N LYS A 239 39.85 13.49 22.25
CA LYS A 239 40.53 14.67 22.80
C LYS A 239 41.88 14.29 23.40
N LEU A 240 41.94 13.31 24.27
CA LEU A 240 43.19 12.88 24.93
C LEU A 240 44.21 12.31 23.93
N THR A 241 43.78 11.66 22.88
CA THR A 241 44.64 11.20 21.80
C THR A 241 45.25 12.38 21.02
N LYS A 242 44.47 13.43 20.73
CA LYS A 242 44.97 14.67 20.12
C LYS A 242 45.97 15.39 21.02
N ASP A 243 45.73 15.36 22.32
CA ASP A 243 46.60 15.94 23.34
C ASP A 243 47.86 15.09 23.60
N LYS A 244 48.07 14.00 22.80
CA LYS A 244 49.23 13.08 22.86
C LYS A 244 49.42 12.41 24.24
N LYS A 245 48.31 12.16 24.96
CA LYS A 245 48.36 11.45 26.24
C LYS A 245 48.71 9.97 26.03
N SER A 246 49.35 9.37 27.03
CA SER A 246 49.68 7.94 27.01
C SER A 246 48.41 7.07 27.09
N THR A 247 48.53 5.83 26.59
CA THR A 247 47.41 4.85 26.64
C THR A 247 46.95 4.60 28.07
N ALA A 248 47.84 4.62 29.05
CA ALA A 248 47.51 4.46 30.48
C ALA A 248 46.69 5.64 31.00
N GLU A 249 47.07 6.87 30.68
CA GLU A 249 46.30 8.09 31.07
C GLU A 249 44.91 8.09 30.41
N ILE A 250 44.79 7.73 29.11
CA ILE A 250 43.53 7.65 28.39
C ILE A 250 42.62 6.59 29.03
N THR A 251 43.16 5.42 29.40
CA THR A 251 42.40 4.35 30.04
C THR A 251 41.93 4.77 31.43
N ALA A 252 42.80 5.37 32.25
CA ALA A 252 42.46 5.86 33.59
C ALA A 252 41.36 6.92 33.57
N ALA A 253 41.48 7.92 32.67
CA ALA A 253 40.47 8.97 32.50
C ALA A 253 39.12 8.41 31.98
N THR A 254 39.18 7.42 31.08
CA THR A 254 37.98 6.76 30.56
C THR A 254 37.26 5.97 31.66
N ASN A 255 37.99 5.22 32.51
CA ASN A 255 37.44 4.45 33.61
C ASN A 255 36.83 5.37 34.69
N ASP A 256 37.47 6.49 34.99
CA ASP A 256 36.92 7.50 35.92
C ASP A 256 35.57 8.07 35.37
N LEU A 257 35.52 8.40 34.08
CA LEU A 257 34.29 8.85 33.46
C LEU A 257 33.18 7.79 33.50
N ILE A 258 33.49 6.54 33.17
CA ILE A 258 32.53 5.41 33.27
C ILE A 258 32.00 5.27 34.70
N THR A 259 32.88 5.35 35.72
CA THR A 259 32.48 5.26 37.11
C THR A 259 31.52 6.42 37.47
N LYS A 260 31.85 7.65 37.09
CA LYS A 260 30.96 8.81 37.28
C LYS A 260 29.60 8.64 36.61
N GLN A 261 29.59 8.11 35.39
CA GLN A 261 28.34 7.82 34.66
C GLN A 261 27.49 6.75 35.37
N GLN A 262 28.11 5.70 35.90
CA GLN A 262 27.40 4.67 36.68
C GLN A 262 26.80 5.24 38.00
N VAL A 263 27.54 6.10 38.71
CA VAL A 263 27.04 6.80 39.91
C VAL A 263 25.87 7.69 39.53
N TRP A 264 25.97 8.43 38.39
CA TRP A 264 24.88 9.27 37.91
C TRP A 264 23.63 8.46 37.59
N LEU A 265 23.74 7.31 36.92
CA LEU A 265 22.60 6.44 36.61
C LEU A 265 21.89 5.98 37.88
N LYS A 266 22.65 5.54 38.88
CA LYS A 266 22.08 5.13 40.18
C LYS A 266 21.37 6.27 40.89
N ALA A 267 21.99 7.45 40.93
CA ALA A 267 21.42 8.63 41.59
C ALA A 267 20.15 9.15 40.90
N ASN A 268 20.04 8.98 39.56
CA ASN A 268 18.91 9.49 38.80
C ASN A 268 17.85 8.39 38.45
N ALA A 269 18.01 7.17 38.94
CA ALA A 269 17.09 6.07 38.65
C ALA A 269 15.63 6.39 39.02
N GLN A 270 15.42 7.00 40.20
CA GLN A 270 14.08 7.37 40.66
C GLN A 270 13.47 8.49 39.80
N ASP A 271 14.25 9.50 39.42
CA ASP A 271 13.79 10.58 38.52
C ASP A 271 13.44 10.02 37.12
N MET A 272 14.24 9.12 36.59
CA MET A 272 13.95 8.42 35.32
C MET A 272 12.67 7.60 35.42
N THR A 273 12.43 6.93 36.57
CA THR A 273 11.19 6.18 36.80
C THR A 273 9.97 7.11 36.84
N ASN A 274 10.08 8.25 37.51
CA ASN A 274 9.01 9.25 37.55
C ASN A 274 8.72 9.84 36.16
N LYS A 275 9.75 10.13 35.39
CA LYS A 275 9.61 10.60 34.00
C LYS A 275 8.99 9.53 33.09
N ALA A 276 9.39 8.27 33.26
CA ALA A 276 8.80 7.14 32.52
C ALA A 276 7.31 6.98 32.81
N LYS A 277 6.93 7.10 34.08
CA LYS A 277 5.53 7.05 34.52
C LYS A 277 4.73 8.22 33.93
N ALA A 278 5.25 9.44 33.98
CA ALA A 278 4.57 10.60 33.37
C ALA A 278 4.35 10.43 31.86
N LYS A 279 5.35 9.93 31.12
CA LYS A 279 5.23 9.62 29.69
C LYS A 279 4.21 8.50 29.42
N PHE A 280 4.22 7.44 30.23
CA PHE A 280 3.24 6.37 30.13
C PHE A 280 1.82 6.90 30.31
N ASP A 281 1.59 7.73 31.36
CA ASP A 281 0.28 8.31 31.62
C ASP A 281 -0.18 9.22 30.48
N GLU A 282 0.70 10.06 29.92
CA GLU A 282 0.43 10.91 28.77
C GLU A 282 0.03 10.09 27.54
N LYS A 283 0.84 9.09 27.16
CA LYS A 283 0.56 8.19 26.04
C LYS A 283 -0.76 7.43 26.22
N ASN A 284 -1.04 6.95 27.42
CA ASN A 284 -2.27 6.23 27.71
C ASN A 284 -3.52 7.13 27.60
N ILE A 285 -3.44 8.37 28.07
CA ILE A 285 -4.50 9.38 27.89
C ILE A 285 -4.73 9.66 26.40
N GLU A 286 -3.66 9.86 25.63
CA GLU A 286 -3.74 10.09 24.19
C GLU A 286 -4.36 8.89 23.46
N ARG A 287 -3.96 7.68 23.83
CA ARG A 287 -4.54 6.44 23.31
C ARG A 287 -6.05 6.35 23.57
N LEU A 288 -6.48 6.60 24.80
CA LEU A 288 -7.90 6.57 25.15
C LEU A 288 -8.72 7.63 24.37
N LYS A 289 -8.17 8.85 24.22
CA LYS A 289 -8.78 9.90 23.37
C LYS A 289 -8.90 9.44 21.90
N THR A 290 -7.87 8.80 21.37
CA THR A 290 -7.85 8.28 20.00
C THR A 290 -8.88 7.15 19.81
N ILE A 291 -9.00 6.23 20.78
CA ILE A 291 -10.04 5.18 20.76
C ILE A 291 -11.45 5.80 20.76
N LYS A 292 -11.69 6.82 21.59
CA LYS A 292 -12.97 7.55 21.62
C LYS A 292 -13.23 8.22 20.28
N LEU A 293 -12.23 8.87 19.67
CA LEU A 293 -12.32 9.49 18.37
C LEU A 293 -12.70 8.48 17.27
N LEU A 294 -11.99 7.33 17.22
CA LEU A 294 -12.26 6.28 16.24
C LEU A 294 -13.68 5.73 16.35
N SER A 295 -14.26 5.70 17.56
CA SER A 295 -15.64 5.27 17.75
C SER A 295 -16.69 6.27 17.22
N MET A 296 -16.30 7.50 16.84
CA MET A 296 -17.21 8.49 16.25
C MET A 296 -17.48 8.24 14.76
N PHE A 297 -16.63 7.49 14.08
CA PHE A 297 -16.83 7.18 12.67
C PHE A 297 -17.86 6.07 12.48
N GLU A 298 -18.80 6.30 11.55
CA GLU A 298 -19.85 5.35 11.19
C GLU A 298 -19.59 4.66 9.85
N PHE A 299 -18.69 5.23 9.05
CA PHE A 299 -18.19 4.66 7.80
C PHE A 299 -16.67 4.76 7.74
N VAL A 300 -16.00 3.67 7.31
CA VAL A 300 -14.55 3.67 7.08
C VAL A 300 -14.25 3.15 5.69
N ILE A 301 -13.41 3.89 4.96
CA ILE A 301 -12.89 3.53 3.64
C ILE A 301 -11.41 3.24 3.78
N LEU A 302 -10.98 2.03 3.41
CA LEU A 302 -9.59 1.59 3.40
C LEU A 302 -9.07 1.62 1.96
N GLU A 303 -8.15 2.53 1.66
CA GLU A 303 -7.52 2.63 0.33
C GLU A 303 -6.21 1.85 0.31
N GLU A 304 -5.91 1.22 -0.83
CA GLU A 304 -4.77 0.33 -1.03
C GLU A 304 -4.60 -0.66 0.14
N ALA A 305 -5.71 -1.28 0.51
CA ALA A 305 -5.83 -2.10 1.72
C ALA A 305 -4.84 -3.28 1.76
N HIS A 306 -4.28 -3.69 0.61
CA HIS A 306 -3.21 -4.68 0.52
C HIS A 306 -1.85 -4.19 1.07
N GLU A 307 -1.60 -2.86 1.10
CA GLU A 307 -0.34 -2.30 1.62
C GLU A 307 -0.25 -2.43 3.14
N ALA A 308 -1.36 -2.41 3.83
CA ALA A 308 -1.36 -2.63 5.25
C ALA A 308 -0.99 -4.07 5.55
N SER A 309 0.08 -4.25 6.28
CA SER A 309 0.55 -5.55 6.78
C SER A 309 -0.42 -6.17 7.78
N GLY A 310 -1.68 -6.29 7.41
CA GLY A 310 -2.73 -6.93 8.16
C GLY A 310 -2.98 -6.39 9.57
N ASN A 311 -1.94 -6.13 10.37
CA ASN A 311 -2.13 -5.78 11.79
C ASN A 311 -2.55 -4.33 12.01
N SER A 312 -1.97 -3.38 11.30
CA SER A 312 -2.20 -1.95 11.56
C SER A 312 -3.64 -1.52 11.25
N TYR A 313 -4.19 -1.93 10.10
CA TYR A 313 -5.60 -1.66 9.80
C TYR A 313 -6.52 -2.41 10.78
N TYR A 314 -6.18 -3.67 11.09
CA TYR A 314 -6.98 -4.47 12.01
C TYR A 314 -7.06 -3.81 13.40
N GLU A 315 -5.92 -3.33 13.93
CA GLU A 315 -5.89 -2.62 15.21
C GLU A 315 -6.71 -1.32 15.20
N ILE A 316 -6.66 -0.54 14.14
CA ILE A 316 -7.48 0.67 14.02
C ILE A 316 -8.96 0.29 13.92
N MET A 317 -9.30 -0.67 13.04
CA MET A 317 -10.66 -1.04 12.75
C MET A 317 -11.42 -1.66 13.92
N ARG A 318 -10.72 -2.34 14.85
CA ARG A 318 -11.34 -2.87 16.09
C ARG A 318 -11.82 -1.77 17.03
N HIS A 319 -11.30 -0.55 16.91
CA HIS A 319 -11.73 0.60 17.68
C HIS A 319 -12.83 1.43 17.00
N CYS A 320 -13.09 1.22 15.70
CA CYS A 320 -14.18 1.85 14.97
C CYS A 320 -15.52 1.14 15.26
N LYS A 321 -15.99 1.23 16.52
CA LYS A 321 -17.12 0.44 17.05
C LYS A 321 -18.46 0.76 16.40
N ASN A 322 -18.63 1.98 15.87
CA ASN A 322 -19.85 2.43 15.19
C ASN A 322 -19.74 2.41 13.66
N ALA A 323 -18.59 2.00 13.11
CA ALA A 323 -18.41 1.89 11.67
C ALA A 323 -19.12 0.63 11.14
N HIS A 324 -20.42 0.74 10.94
CA HIS A 324 -21.25 -0.31 10.35
C HIS A 324 -20.95 -0.48 8.86
N TYR A 325 -20.59 0.61 8.17
CA TYR A 325 -20.15 0.60 6.79
C TYR A 325 -18.62 0.55 6.73
N ARG A 326 -18.08 -0.44 6.02
CA ARG A 326 -16.64 -0.64 5.84
C ARG A 326 -16.36 -1.05 4.42
N LEU A 327 -15.59 -0.24 3.71
CA LEU A 327 -15.23 -0.45 2.31
C LEU A 327 -13.72 -0.56 2.17
N ALA A 328 -13.21 -1.72 1.78
CA ALA A 328 -11.82 -1.86 1.35
C ALA A 328 -11.73 -1.76 -0.18
N LEU A 329 -10.93 -0.82 -0.66
CA LEU A 329 -10.65 -0.60 -2.07
C LEU A 329 -9.23 -1.07 -2.38
N THR A 330 -9.08 -2.03 -3.28
CA THR A 330 -7.77 -2.53 -3.70
C THR A 330 -7.86 -3.27 -5.02
N GLY A 331 -6.81 -3.22 -5.84
CA GLY A 331 -6.72 -4.03 -7.05
C GLY A 331 -6.33 -5.48 -6.77
N THR A 332 -5.63 -5.72 -5.66
CA THR A 332 -4.96 -6.98 -5.35
C THR A 332 -5.16 -7.37 -3.88
N PRO A 333 -6.38 -7.78 -3.46
CA PRO A 333 -6.71 -7.92 -2.04
C PRO A 333 -5.94 -9.01 -1.31
N PHE A 334 -5.64 -10.15 -1.95
CA PHE A 334 -5.06 -11.34 -1.32
C PHE A 334 -3.77 -11.78 -2.01
N MET A 335 -2.85 -10.81 -2.24
CA MET A 335 -1.59 -11.05 -2.94
C MET A 335 -0.42 -11.41 -2.01
N ARG A 336 -0.66 -11.52 -0.70
CA ARG A 336 0.38 -11.91 0.23
C ARG A 336 0.43 -13.43 0.35
N GLU A 337 1.63 -13.99 0.46
CA GLU A 337 1.84 -15.41 0.78
C GLU A 337 1.29 -15.77 2.17
N SER A 338 1.17 -14.78 3.07
CA SER A 338 0.65 -14.93 4.42
C SER A 338 -0.86 -15.11 4.45
N GLU A 339 -1.32 -16.29 4.87
CA GLU A 339 -2.73 -16.58 5.16
C GLU A 339 -3.30 -15.59 6.20
N GLU A 340 -2.53 -15.33 7.25
CA GLU A 340 -2.91 -14.42 8.33
C GLU A 340 -3.20 -13.02 7.84
N SER A 341 -2.31 -12.44 7.01
CA SER A 341 -2.47 -11.09 6.45
C SER A 341 -3.72 -10.97 5.57
N ASN A 342 -3.98 -12.00 4.75
CA ASN A 342 -5.16 -12.05 3.88
C ASN A 342 -6.46 -12.14 4.71
N MET A 343 -6.46 -12.96 5.76
CA MET A 343 -7.62 -13.08 6.65
C MET A 343 -7.86 -11.80 7.47
N ARG A 344 -6.81 -11.09 7.90
CA ARG A 344 -6.96 -9.81 8.60
C ARG A 344 -7.67 -8.76 7.75
N LEU A 345 -7.38 -8.71 6.45
CA LEU A 345 -8.09 -7.81 5.54
C LEU A 345 -9.60 -8.13 5.50
N MET A 346 -9.95 -9.41 5.38
CA MET A 346 -11.34 -9.85 5.45
C MET A 346 -11.98 -9.54 6.81
N ALA A 347 -11.25 -9.76 7.91
CA ALA A 347 -11.71 -9.42 9.25
C ALA A 347 -12.08 -7.94 9.41
N CYS A 348 -11.35 -7.05 8.73
CA CYS A 348 -11.57 -5.59 8.79
C CYS A 348 -12.80 -5.14 7.99
N SER A 349 -13.06 -5.74 6.83
CA SER A 349 -13.94 -5.16 5.81
C SER A 349 -14.88 -6.15 5.12
N GLY A 350 -14.92 -7.40 5.57
CA GLY A 350 -15.79 -8.42 4.97
C GLY A 350 -15.20 -9.09 3.72
N PRO A 351 -16.01 -9.90 3.01
CA PRO A 351 -15.57 -10.63 1.83
C PRO A 351 -15.49 -9.74 0.59
N ILE A 352 -14.85 -10.26 -0.47
CA ILE A 352 -14.91 -9.64 -1.79
C ILE A 352 -16.35 -9.72 -2.32
N ALA A 353 -16.99 -8.57 -2.48
CA ALA A 353 -18.35 -8.45 -2.99
C ALA A 353 -18.41 -8.17 -4.49
N ILE A 354 -17.36 -7.57 -5.05
CA ILE A 354 -17.26 -7.27 -6.48
C ILE A 354 -15.80 -7.38 -6.94
N LYS A 355 -15.63 -7.86 -8.18
CA LYS A 355 -14.34 -7.92 -8.87
C LYS A 355 -14.44 -7.18 -10.20
N VAL A 356 -13.64 -6.15 -10.37
CA VAL A 356 -13.49 -5.38 -11.61
C VAL A 356 -12.07 -5.60 -12.11
N SER A 357 -11.92 -6.48 -13.10
CA SER A 357 -10.62 -6.87 -13.66
C SER A 357 -10.11 -5.86 -14.70
N GLU A 358 -8.82 -5.96 -15.00
CA GLU A 358 -8.19 -5.24 -16.10
C GLU A 358 -8.87 -5.56 -17.44
N GLU A 359 -9.17 -6.85 -17.69
CA GLU A 359 -9.89 -7.30 -18.89
C GLU A 359 -11.22 -6.58 -19.07
N MET A 360 -12.05 -6.53 -18.01
CA MET A 360 -13.34 -5.84 -18.04
C MET A 360 -13.18 -4.35 -18.35
N LEU A 361 -12.18 -3.69 -17.75
CA LEU A 361 -11.93 -2.27 -17.99
C LEU A 361 -11.44 -1.98 -19.42
N ILE A 362 -10.63 -2.89 -19.98
CA ILE A 362 -10.16 -2.81 -21.37
C ILE A 362 -11.34 -2.99 -22.33
N GLN A 363 -12.17 -4.02 -22.14
CA GLN A 363 -13.35 -4.29 -22.96
C GLN A 363 -14.34 -3.13 -22.97
N ARG A 364 -14.47 -2.43 -21.83
CA ARG A 364 -15.33 -1.24 -21.69
C ARG A 364 -14.67 0.06 -22.19
N GLY A 365 -13.42 0.02 -22.65
CA GLY A 365 -12.69 1.19 -23.11
C GLY A 365 -12.32 2.17 -21.97
N VAL A 366 -12.40 1.74 -20.72
CA VAL A 366 -11.95 2.51 -19.53
C VAL A 366 -10.42 2.51 -19.46
N LEU A 367 -9.80 1.39 -19.85
CA LEU A 367 -8.36 1.25 -20.02
C LEU A 367 -8.00 1.08 -21.49
N ALA A 368 -6.81 1.53 -21.84
CA ALA A 368 -6.20 1.25 -23.15
C ALA A 368 -5.83 -0.24 -23.24
N LYS A 369 -5.94 -0.81 -24.45
CA LYS A 369 -5.48 -2.17 -24.71
C LYS A 369 -3.95 -2.20 -24.70
N PRO A 370 -3.30 -2.99 -23.82
CA PRO A 370 -1.85 -3.06 -23.76
C PRO A 370 -1.29 -4.02 -24.81
N TYR A 371 -0.13 -3.68 -25.35
CA TYR A 371 0.72 -4.57 -26.16
C TYR A 371 2.07 -4.67 -25.47
N PHE A 372 2.57 -5.90 -25.29
CA PHE A 372 3.81 -6.19 -24.57
C PHE A 372 4.89 -6.69 -25.53
N LYS A 373 6.08 -6.10 -25.43
CA LYS A 373 7.28 -6.56 -26.13
C LYS A 373 8.36 -6.86 -25.10
N TYR A 374 8.95 -8.06 -25.20
CA TYR A 374 10.09 -8.48 -24.36
C TYR A 374 11.36 -8.46 -25.20
N ILE A 375 12.30 -7.58 -24.88
CA ILE A 375 13.58 -7.47 -25.57
C ILE A 375 14.56 -8.48 -25.00
N GLU A 376 15.10 -9.32 -25.87
CA GLU A 376 16.20 -10.21 -25.58
C GLU A 376 17.53 -9.58 -25.99
N LEU A 377 18.42 -9.35 -25.00
CA LEU A 377 19.74 -8.79 -25.24
C LEU A 377 20.68 -9.88 -25.79
N ARG A 378 21.45 -9.56 -26.82
CA ARG A 378 22.31 -10.51 -27.52
C ARG A 378 23.71 -10.58 -26.91
N LYS A 379 24.25 -9.45 -26.43
CA LYS A 379 25.59 -9.36 -25.86
C LYS A 379 25.55 -9.60 -24.35
N LYS A 380 26.29 -10.60 -23.89
CA LYS A 380 26.46 -10.84 -22.46
C LYS A 380 27.30 -9.68 -21.88
N PRO A 381 26.85 -9.02 -20.81
CA PRO A 381 27.63 -8.00 -20.12
C PRO A 381 28.96 -8.57 -19.60
N THR A 382 30.03 -7.79 -19.77
CA THR A 382 31.37 -8.17 -19.29
C THR A 382 31.33 -8.36 -17.78
N HIS A 383 32.03 -9.38 -17.27
CA HIS A 383 32.07 -9.74 -15.84
C HIS A 383 30.75 -10.19 -15.21
N LEU A 384 29.65 -10.28 -15.95
CA LEU A 384 28.40 -10.81 -15.43
C LEU A 384 28.40 -12.35 -15.52
N LEU A 385 28.45 -13.03 -14.38
CA LEU A 385 28.34 -14.48 -14.27
C LEU A 385 26.92 -14.89 -13.83
N ARG A 386 26.57 -16.14 -14.08
CA ARG A 386 25.28 -16.72 -13.65
C ARG A 386 25.09 -16.65 -12.13
N SER A 387 26.19 -16.78 -11.37
CA SER A 387 26.26 -16.76 -9.92
C SER A 387 26.61 -15.40 -9.32
N THR A 388 26.79 -14.37 -10.14
CA THR A 388 27.08 -13.01 -9.64
C THR A 388 25.97 -12.57 -8.68
N GLY A 389 26.37 -12.10 -7.47
CA GLY A 389 25.41 -11.66 -6.45
C GLY A 389 24.53 -10.51 -6.91
N TRP A 390 23.33 -10.40 -6.32
CA TRP A 390 22.25 -9.54 -6.78
C TRP A 390 22.66 -8.09 -7.09
N GLN A 391 23.36 -7.41 -6.18
CA GLN A 391 23.71 -6.00 -6.38
C GLN A 391 24.63 -5.78 -7.60
N SER A 392 25.67 -6.62 -7.75
CA SER A 392 26.57 -6.55 -8.90
C SER A 392 25.90 -7.02 -10.19
N ALA A 393 25.05 -8.05 -10.11
CA ALA A 393 24.28 -8.55 -11.26
C ALA A 393 23.31 -7.48 -11.78
N TYR A 394 22.64 -6.79 -10.88
CA TYR A 394 21.74 -5.70 -11.23
C TYR A 394 22.52 -4.54 -11.87
N ARG A 395 23.64 -4.12 -11.29
CA ARG A 395 24.47 -3.05 -11.84
C ARG A 395 24.94 -3.41 -13.26
N LEU A 396 25.59 -4.55 -13.43
CA LEU A 396 26.19 -4.97 -14.71
C LEU A 396 25.14 -5.37 -15.76
N GLY A 397 24.05 -6.00 -15.35
CA GLY A 397 23.03 -6.55 -16.25
C GLY A 397 21.91 -5.56 -16.60
N VAL A 398 21.69 -4.55 -15.75
CA VAL A 398 20.58 -3.61 -15.91
C VAL A 398 21.08 -2.17 -16.03
N THR A 399 21.69 -1.61 -14.98
CA THR A 399 22.03 -0.18 -14.92
C THR A 399 23.12 0.20 -15.93
N ASP A 400 24.23 -0.53 -15.93
CA ASP A 400 25.44 -0.25 -16.73
C ASP A 400 25.45 -1.05 -18.05
N ASN A 401 24.35 -1.72 -18.40
CA ASN A 401 24.26 -2.50 -19.63
C ASN A 401 24.01 -1.59 -20.84
N GLU A 402 25.04 -1.34 -21.60
CA GLU A 402 25.01 -0.45 -22.78
C GLU A 402 23.99 -0.91 -23.83
N GLU A 403 23.98 -2.23 -24.17
CA GLU A 403 23.01 -2.76 -25.15
C GLU A 403 21.56 -2.54 -24.71
N ARG A 404 21.29 -2.72 -23.40
CA ARG A 404 19.97 -2.45 -22.82
C ARG A 404 19.61 -0.97 -22.94
N ASN A 405 20.52 -0.09 -22.57
CA ASN A 405 20.29 1.34 -22.61
C ASN A 405 20.10 1.87 -24.03
N LEU A 406 20.84 1.37 -25.00
CA LEU A 406 20.64 1.65 -26.44
C LEU A 406 19.34 1.09 -26.99
N ALA A 407 18.91 -0.09 -26.53
CA ALA A 407 17.60 -0.63 -26.91
C ALA A 407 16.45 0.26 -26.40
N ILE A 408 16.57 0.81 -25.17
CA ILE A 408 15.62 1.80 -24.64
C ILE A 408 15.56 3.04 -25.55
N VAL A 409 16.70 3.59 -25.93
CA VAL A 409 16.79 4.76 -26.85
C VAL A 409 16.09 4.44 -28.18
N SER A 410 16.37 3.26 -28.76
CA SER A 410 15.76 2.83 -30.01
C SER A 410 14.24 2.78 -29.95
N GLU A 411 13.67 2.20 -28.89
CA GLU A 411 12.22 2.12 -28.73
C GLU A 411 11.58 3.51 -28.58
N ILE A 412 12.25 4.44 -27.90
CA ILE A 412 11.76 5.83 -27.74
C ILE A 412 11.79 6.56 -29.07
N ILE A 413 12.85 6.41 -29.86
CA ILE A 413 12.94 7.00 -31.23
C ILE A 413 11.79 6.46 -32.08
N ARG A 414 11.52 5.15 -32.03
CA ARG A 414 10.41 4.55 -32.76
C ARG A 414 9.06 5.12 -32.31
N ALA A 415 8.82 5.20 -30.99
CA ALA A 415 7.59 5.76 -30.43
C ALA A 415 7.39 7.24 -30.85
N LYS A 416 8.45 8.04 -30.78
CA LYS A 416 8.45 9.46 -31.19
C LYS A 416 8.07 9.64 -32.65
N ALA A 417 8.53 8.74 -33.54
CA ALA A 417 8.19 8.77 -34.97
C ALA A 417 6.68 8.67 -35.22
N TYR A 418 5.93 8.08 -34.30
CA TYR A 418 4.45 8.00 -34.34
C TYR A 418 3.77 8.98 -33.40
N GLY A 419 4.53 9.95 -32.86
CA GLY A 419 4.01 11.00 -31.96
C GLY A 419 3.63 10.51 -30.57
N LEU A 420 4.18 9.37 -30.15
CA LEU A 420 3.96 8.82 -28.83
C LEU A 420 5.01 9.32 -27.86
N THR A 421 4.60 9.70 -26.67
CA THR A 421 5.48 10.00 -25.55
C THR A 421 5.74 8.75 -24.73
N SER A 422 6.92 8.68 -24.08
CA SER A 422 7.36 7.50 -23.35
C SER A 422 7.60 7.78 -21.88
N MET A 423 7.24 6.84 -21.01
CA MET A 423 7.59 6.83 -19.58
C MET A 423 8.58 5.70 -19.33
N ILE A 424 9.71 6.03 -18.70
CA ILE A 424 10.78 5.07 -18.40
C ILE A 424 10.85 4.89 -16.89
N LEU A 425 10.65 3.68 -16.43
CA LEU A 425 10.65 3.34 -15.02
C LEU A 425 11.98 2.69 -14.61
N VAL A 426 12.73 3.38 -13.76
CA VAL A 426 14.02 2.93 -13.24
C VAL A 426 13.92 2.63 -11.74
N GLN A 427 14.85 1.85 -11.20
CA GLN A 427 14.94 1.55 -9.77
C GLN A 427 15.94 2.44 -9.03
N HIS A 428 17.04 2.80 -9.69
CA HIS A 428 18.12 3.60 -9.12
C HIS A 428 18.25 4.96 -9.82
N THR A 429 18.56 5.98 -9.04
CA THR A 429 18.76 7.35 -9.55
C THR A 429 19.91 7.42 -10.54
N SER A 430 21.03 6.70 -10.29
CA SER A 430 22.17 6.64 -11.22
C SER A 430 21.78 6.13 -12.61
N HIS A 431 20.87 5.15 -12.71
CA HIS A 431 20.37 4.67 -13.99
C HIS A 431 19.53 5.72 -14.71
N GLY A 432 18.70 6.45 -13.95
CA GLY A 432 17.91 7.55 -14.49
C GLY A 432 18.78 8.72 -15.00
N ASP A 433 19.82 9.10 -14.27
CA ASP A 433 20.76 10.11 -14.70
C ASP A 433 21.47 9.71 -16.00
N HIS A 434 22.01 8.48 -16.05
CA HIS A 434 22.66 7.94 -17.24
C HIS A 434 21.73 7.91 -18.48
N LEU A 435 20.49 7.42 -18.31
CA LEU A 435 19.52 7.41 -19.39
C LEU A 435 19.13 8.82 -19.86
N THR A 436 19.04 9.79 -18.96
CA THR A 436 18.75 11.18 -19.32
C THR A 436 19.86 11.77 -20.20
N GLU A 437 21.12 11.55 -19.84
CA GLU A 437 22.27 11.97 -20.64
C GLU A 437 22.28 11.28 -22.00
N LEU A 438 22.11 9.96 -22.03
CA LEU A 438 22.11 9.16 -23.24
C LEU A 438 20.99 9.59 -24.20
N LEU A 439 19.77 9.78 -23.73
CA LEU A 439 18.63 10.22 -24.54
C LEU A 439 18.89 11.62 -25.13
N THR A 440 19.48 12.52 -24.35
CA THR A 440 19.84 13.87 -24.81
C THR A 440 20.89 13.81 -25.91
N GLN A 441 21.91 12.94 -25.80
CA GLN A 441 22.91 12.71 -26.85
C GLN A 441 22.28 12.24 -28.18
N TYR A 442 21.17 11.50 -28.13
CA TYR A 442 20.40 11.07 -29.30
C TYR A 442 19.33 12.09 -29.75
N GLY A 443 19.38 13.34 -29.25
CA GLY A 443 18.47 14.41 -29.65
C GLY A 443 17.03 14.27 -29.15
N LEU A 444 16.83 13.52 -28.08
CA LEU A 444 15.53 13.33 -27.43
C LEU A 444 15.42 14.29 -26.23
N ARG A 445 14.23 14.87 -26.07
CA ARG A 445 13.90 15.73 -24.92
C ARG A 445 13.47 14.83 -23.76
N ALA A 446 14.36 14.65 -22.79
CA ALA A 446 14.12 13.79 -21.64
C ALA A 446 14.16 14.60 -20.33
N GLU A 447 13.27 14.29 -19.40
CA GLU A 447 13.30 14.78 -18.01
C GLU A 447 13.34 13.62 -17.03
N PHE A 448 14.00 13.81 -15.88
CA PHE A 448 14.07 12.82 -14.82
C PHE A 448 13.47 13.35 -13.51
N ILE A 449 12.48 12.61 -12.98
CA ILE A 449 11.87 12.87 -11.67
C ILE A 449 12.51 11.96 -10.62
N LYS A 450 13.13 12.59 -9.62
CA LYS A 450 13.77 11.95 -8.47
C LYS A 450 12.89 12.02 -7.22
N GLY A 451 13.31 11.30 -6.16
CA GLY A 451 12.65 11.30 -4.86
C GLY A 451 12.54 12.64 -4.17
N GLU A 452 13.54 13.45 -4.33
CA GLU A 452 13.68 14.80 -3.79
C GLU A 452 12.78 15.85 -4.47
N ASN A 453 12.26 15.56 -5.67
CA ASN A 453 11.35 16.48 -6.34
C ASN A 453 10.02 16.64 -5.57
N ASN A 454 9.57 17.87 -5.40
CA ASN A 454 8.31 18.18 -4.76
C ASN A 454 7.10 17.87 -5.68
N GLN A 455 5.88 17.95 -5.13
CA GLN A 455 4.66 17.62 -5.89
C GLN A 455 4.40 18.56 -7.08
N ALA A 456 4.75 19.84 -6.96
CA ALA A 456 4.55 20.80 -8.03
C ALA A 456 5.47 20.49 -9.24
N GLU A 457 6.74 20.17 -8.99
CA GLU A 457 7.70 19.75 -10.00
C GLU A 457 7.26 18.47 -10.71
N ARG A 458 6.79 17.47 -9.95
CA ARG A 458 6.26 16.22 -10.54
C ARG A 458 5.06 16.48 -11.44
N LYS A 459 4.13 17.32 -10.99
CA LYS A 459 2.96 17.68 -11.79
C LYS A 459 3.35 18.42 -13.06
N LEU A 460 4.32 19.33 -12.97
CA LEU A 460 4.84 20.05 -14.13
C LEU A 460 5.46 19.12 -15.16
N ALA A 461 6.31 18.17 -14.75
CA ALA A 461 6.95 17.22 -15.64
C ALA A 461 5.92 16.27 -16.32
N LEU A 462 4.90 15.83 -15.58
CA LEU A 462 3.80 15.05 -16.14
C LEU A 462 2.97 15.86 -17.16
N ASN A 463 2.74 17.13 -16.93
CA ASN A 463 2.09 18.01 -17.89
C ASN A 463 2.92 18.18 -19.16
N LYS A 464 4.24 18.31 -19.05
CA LYS A 464 5.15 18.36 -20.21
C LYS A 464 5.12 17.06 -21.01
N LEU A 465 5.08 15.89 -20.34
CA LEU A 465 4.91 14.61 -21.01
C LEU A 465 3.57 14.53 -21.75
N SER A 466 2.48 14.95 -21.09
CA SER A 466 1.13 14.95 -21.68
C SER A 466 0.98 15.89 -22.86
N SER A 467 1.64 17.04 -22.83
CA SER A 467 1.64 18.02 -23.93
C SER A 467 2.58 17.66 -25.09
N GLY A 468 3.44 16.64 -24.91
CA GLY A 468 4.49 16.29 -25.88
C GLY A 468 5.66 17.28 -25.87
N SER A 469 5.77 18.15 -24.85
CA SER A 469 6.92 19.06 -24.67
C SER A 469 8.20 18.29 -24.34
N VAL A 470 8.10 17.10 -23.75
CA VAL A 470 9.16 16.10 -23.60
C VAL A 470 8.79 14.82 -24.35
N ASP A 471 9.80 14.13 -24.90
CA ASP A 471 9.63 12.88 -25.61
C ASP A 471 9.62 11.69 -24.63
N ALA A 472 10.40 11.82 -23.53
CA ALA A 472 10.51 10.81 -22.49
C ALA A 472 10.54 11.41 -21.10
N LEU A 473 9.84 10.80 -20.17
CA LEU A 473 9.90 11.10 -18.74
C LEU A 473 10.45 9.88 -17.99
N ILE A 474 11.57 10.06 -17.31
CA ILE A 474 12.20 9.03 -16.51
C ILE A 474 11.75 9.21 -15.06
N GLY A 475 11.47 8.12 -14.36
CA GLY A 475 11.11 8.17 -12.95
C GLY A 475 11.51 6.92 -12.19
N THR A 476 11.82 7.11 -10.91
CA THR A 476 11.96 6.00 -9.96
C THR A 476 10.58 5.53 -9.48
N THR A 477 10.55 4.58 -8.55
CA THR A 477 9.32 4.07 -7.89
C THR A 477 8.38 5.14 -7.32
N ILE A 478 8.81 6.38 -7.29
CA ILE A 478 8.03 7.55 -6.85
C ILE A 478 6.85 7.85 -7.79
N LEU A 479 6.98 7.48 -9.06
CA LEU A 479 5.85 7.51 -10.01
C LEU A 479 4.88 6.35 -9.78
N ASP A 480 5.24 5.37 -8.94
CA ASP A 480 4.42 4.19 -8.68
C ASP A 480 3.22 4.49 -7.80
N VAL A 481 3.24 5.55 -6.99
CA VAL A 481 2.21 5.78 -5.98
C VAL A 481 1.70 7.21 -5.96
N GLY A 482 0.38 7.34 -6.04
CA GLY A 482 -0.32 8.58 -5.72
C GLY A 482 -0.22 9.69 -6.76
N VAL A 483 0.49 9.53 -7.87
CA VAL A 483 0.58 10.55 -8.91
C VAL A 483 -0.43 10.25 -10.02
N ASP A 484 -1.21 11.25 -10.40
CA ASP A 484 -2.12 11.17 -11.53
C ASP A 484 -1.33 11.23 -12.84
N VAL A 485 -1.02 10.04 -13.41
CA VAL A 485 -0.24 9.91 -14.64
C VAL A 485 -1.17 10.07 -15.84
N PRO A 486 -0.89 10.96 -16.79
CA PRO A 486 -1.67 11.10 -18.02
C PRO A 486 -1.57 9.83 -18.88
N ALA A 487 -2.43 9.73 -19.87
CA ALA A 487 -2.38 8.62 -20.84
C ALA A 487 -1.03 8.66 -21.61
N VAL A 488 -0.16 7.70 -21.35
CA VAL A 488 1.18 7.58 -21.96
C VAL A 488 1.12 6.63 -23.14
N GLY A 489 1.85 6.94 -24.22
CA GLY A 489 1.90 6.08 -25.40
C GLY A 489 2.69 4.80 -25.18
N MET A 490 3.88 4.92 -24.55
CA MET A 490 4.76 3.80 -24.27
C MET A 490 5.27 3.83 -22.83
N ILE A 491 5.36 2.65 -22.21
CA ILE A 491 6.03 2.46 -20.91
C ILE A 491 7.21 1.52 -21.11
N ILE A 492 8.36 1.88 -20.56
CA ILE A 492 9.56 1.04 -20.58
C ILE A 492 9.92 0.67 -19.13
N LEU A 493 9.91 -0.63 -18.84
CA LEU A 493 10.27 -1.20 -17.54
C LEU A 493 11.80 -1.37 -17.47
N ALA A 494 12.53 -0.25 -17.46
CA ALA A 494 13.99 -0.24 -17.52
C ALA A 494 14.65 -0.79 -16.26
N GLY A 495 14.04 -0.60 -15.09
CA GLY A 495 14.64 -0.88 -13.79
C GLY A 495 14.57 -2.34 -13.34
N GLY A 496 13.90 -3.24 -14.03
CA GLY A 496 13.73 -4.62 -13.54
C GLY A 496 12.94 -4.69 -12.23
N GLY A 497 13.27 -5.65 -11.35
CA GLY A 497 12.56 -5.88 -10.08
C GLY A 497 11.47 -6.95 -10.21
N LYS A 498 10.94 -7.41 -9.05
CA LYS A 498 10.02 -8.56 -8.99
C LYS A 498 8.62 -8.26 -8.42
N ALA A 499 8.39 -7.08 -7.87
CA ALA A 499 7.17 -6.82 -7.13
C ALA A 499 5.93 -6.78 -8.05
N GLU A 500 5.05 -7.77 -7.92
CA GLU A 500 3.83 -7.91 -8.73
C GLU A 500 2.90 -6.70 -8.60
N ILE A 501 2.63 -6.26 -7.38
CA ILE A 501 1.73 -5.14 -7.12
C ILE A 501 2.26 -3.87 -7.81
N ALA A 502 3.56 -3.59 -7.63
CA ALA A 502 4.20 -2.45 -8.28
C ALA A 502 4.13 -2.55 -9.82
N LEU A 503 4.35 -3.74 -10.38
CA LEU A 503 4.25 -3.97 -11.82
C LEU A 503 2.83 -3.69 -12.34
N ARG A 504 1.79 -4.25 -11.72
CA ARG A 504 0.40 -4.02 -12.11
C ARG A 504 0.01 -2.54 -11.97
N GLN A 505 0.46 -1.87 -10.93
CA GLN A 505 0.22 -0.44 -10.74
C GLN A 505 0.93 0.42 -11.79
N ARG A 506 2.17 0.09 -12.13
CA ARG A 506 2.96 0.77 -13.18
C ARG A 506 2.29 0.66 -14.55
N ILE A 507 1.95 -0.56 -14.94
CA ILE A 507 1.27 -0.83 -16.20
C ILE A 507 -0.09 -0.14 -16.20
N GLY A 508 -0.91 -0.33 -15.16
CA GLY A 508 -2.26 0.22 -15.06
C GLY A 508 -2.34 1.75 -15.18
N ARG A 509 -1.29 2.47 -14.75
CA ARG A 509 -1.23 3.94 -14.92
C ARG A 509 -1.05 4.35 -16.37
N GLY A 510 -0.21 3.65 -17.13
CA GLY A 510 -0.05 3.91 -18.55
C GLY A 510 -1.21 3.44 -19.41
N LEU A 511 -2.08 2.59 -18.87
CA LEU A 511 -3.27 2.08 -19.57
C LEU A 511 -4.46 3.03 -19.50
N ARG A 512 -4.36 4.24 -18.98
CA ARG A 512 -5.47 5.19 -19.04
C ARG A 512 -5.94 5.38 -20.48
N ALA A 513 -7.27 5.40 -20.65
CA ALA A 513 -7.88 5.59 -21.95
C ALA A 513 -7.38 6.87 -22.63
N LYS A 514 -7.03 6.76 -23.90
CA LYS A 514 -6.61 7.89 -24.71
C LYS A 514 -7.83 8.74 -25.04
N LYS A 515 -7.67 10.06 -24.97
CA LYS A 515 -8.72 11.01 -25.38
C LYS A 515 -8.81 11.15 -26.90
N THR A 516 -7.72 10.91 -27.58
CA THR A 516 -7.58 11.03 -29.04
C THR A 516 -6.74 9.87 -29.58
N GLY A 517 -7.03 9.43 -30.81
CA GLY A 517 -6.32 8.34 -31.46
C GLY A 517 -6.68 6.94 -30.91
N PRO A 518 -5.93 5.91 -31.33
CA PRO A 518 -6.15 4.53 -30.91
C PRO A 518 -5.99 4.34 -29.38
N ASN A 519 -6.96 3.66 -28.77
CA ASN A 519 -6.94 3.42 -27.32
C ASN A 519 -6.05 2.21 -26.96
N VAL A 520 -4.76 2.34 -27.24
CA VAL A 520 -3.74 1.31 -26.99
C VAL A 520 -2.55 1.89 -26.25
N ALA A 521 -1.81 1.06 -25.55
CA ALA A 521 -0.55 1.41 -24.88
C ALA A 521 0.50 0.33 -25.15
N PHE A 522 1.74 0.74 -25.28
CA PHE A 522 2.87 -0.14 -25.57
C PHE A 522 3.73 -0.29 -24.31
N ILE A 523 4.06 -1.54 -23.96
CA ILE A 523 4.88 -1.86 -22.78
C ILE A 523 6.10 -2.64 -23.24
N VAL A 524 7.29 -2.12 -22.91
CA VAL A 524 8.57 -2.76 -23.20
C VAL A 524 9.18 -3.28 -21.90
N ASP A 525 9.58 -4.55 -21.89
CA ASP A 525 10.32 -5.19 -20.81
C ASP A 525 11.50 -6.00 -21.40
N PHE A 526 12.34 -6.57 -20.54
CA PHE A 526 13.56 -7.27 -20.90
C PHE A 526 13.60 -8.67 -20.30
N THR A 527 14.19 -9.64 -21.03
CA THR A 527 14.28 -11.03 -20.57
C THR A 527 15.37 -11.26 -19.55
N ASP A 528 16.39 -10.41 -19.49
CA ASP A 528 17.50 -10.36 -18.50
C ASP A 528 18.14 -11.74 -18.20
N HIS A 529 18.34 -12.58 -19.20
CA HIS A 529 18.60 -14.02 -19.05
C HIS A 529 20.04 -14.41 -18.63
N TRP A 530 20.99 -13.44 -18.54
CA TRP A 530 22.41 -13.72 -18.31
C TRP A 530 22.77 -14.08 -16.86
N ASN A 531 21.95 -13.70 -15.90
CA ASN A 531 22.18 -13.97 -14.46
C ASN A 531 20.94 -14.61 -13.84
N SER A 532 21.11 -15.47 -12.85
CA SER A 532 19.99 -16.19 -12.20
C SER A 532 19.00 -15.25 -11.51
N HIS A 533 19.48 -14.21 -10.83
CA HIS A 533 18.61 -13.25 -10.13
C HIS A 533 17.79 -12.39 -11.10
N THR A 534 18.46 -11.77 -12.09
CA THR A 534 17.79 -10.90 -13.06
C THR A 534 16.82 -11.69 -13.94
N LYS A 535 17.20 -12.93 -14.34
CA LYS A 535 16.35 -13.85 -15.09
C LYS A 535 15.10 -14.21 -14.30
N ASN A 536 15.24 -14.62 -13.04
CA ASN A 536 14.10 -14.99 -12.21
C ASN A 536 13.11 -13.81 -12.04
N HIS A 537 13.61 -12.59 -11.84
CA HIS A 537 12.76 -11.42 -11.75
C HIS A 537 12.05 -11.11 -13.08
N ALA A 538 12.73 -11.24 -14.21
CA ALA A 538 12.14 -11.07 -15.54
C ALA A 538 11.06 -12.12 -15.82
N MET A 539 11.33 -13.39 -15.46
CA MET A 539 10.34 -14.48 -15.60
C MET A 539 9.11 -14.23 -14.74
N GLN A 540 9.26 -13.81 -13.49
CA GLN A 540 8.13 -13.47 -12.62
C GLN A 540 7.29 -12.32 -13.20
N ARG A 541 7.92 -11.26 -13.73
CA ARG A 541 7.20 -10.16 -14.38
C ARG A 541 6.42 -10.64 -15.60
N ARG A 542 7.02 -11.47 -16.42
CA ARG A 542 6.38 -12.04 -17.61
C ARG A 542 5.21 -12.95 -17.24
N GLU A 543 5.38 -13.82 -16.26
CA GLU A 543 4.34 -14.71 -15.72
C GLU A 543 3.11 -13.92 -15.25
N ILE A 544 3.33 -12.80 -14.55
CA ILE A 544 2.24 -11.91 -14.14
C ILE A 544 1.44 -11.39 -15.33
N VAL A 545 2.12 -10.98 -16.41
CA VAL A 545 1.47 -10.51 -17.63
C VAL A 545 0.73 -11.64 -18.32
N GLU A 546 1.35 -12.82 -18.49
CA GLU A 546 0.76 -13.99 -19.14
C GLU A 546 -0.50 -14.50 -18.44
N HIS A 547 -0.52 -14.44 -17.09
CA HIS A 547 -1.67 -14.86 -16.29
C HIS A 547 -2.71 -13.75 -16.05
N THR A 548 -2.46 -12.52 -16.50
CA THR A 548 -3.45 -11.44 -16.43
C THR A 548 -4.29 -11.43 -17.70
N LYS A 549 -5.57 -11.76 -17.58
CA LYS A 549 -6.52 -11.69 -18.68
C LYS A 549 -6.60 -10.27 -19.25
N GLY A 550 -6.57 -10.16 -20.57
CA GLY A 550 -6.50 -8.88 -21.28
C GLY A 550 -5.08 -8.35 -21.47
N PHE A 551 -4.05 -9.04 -20.90
CA PHE A 551 -2.64 -8.70 -21.08
C PHE A 551 -1.92 -9.80 -21.89
N GLY A 552 -1.99 -11.05 -21.46
CA GLY A 552 -1.22 -12.17 -22.02
C GLY A 552 -1.48 -12.41 -23.50
N GLU A 553 -2.70 -12.15 -23.96
CA GLU A 553 -3.11 -12.31 -25.35
C GLU A 553 -2.47 -11.27 -26.30
N ASN A 554 -1.84 -10.25 -25.76
CA ASN A 554 -1.25 -9.13 -26.51
C ASN A 554 0.27 -9.06 -26.37
N ILE A 555 0.93 -10.18 -26.10
CA ILE A 555 2.39 -10.28 -26.15
C ILE A 555 2.79 -10.43 -27.63
N VAL A 556 3.64 -9.53 -28.10
CA VAL A 556 4.09 -9.45 -29.51
C VAL A 556 5.61 -9.42 -29.60
N ASN A 557 6.16 -9.87 -30.73
CA ASN A 557 7.60 -9.78 -30.98
C ASN A 557 8.02 -8.35 -31.32
N GLU A 558 7.19 -7.65 -32.11
CA GLU A 558 7.41 -6.27 -32.53
C GLU A 558 6.10 -5.48 -32.51
N PHE A 559 6.18 -4.19 -32.24
CA PHE A 559 5.03 -3.28 -32.36
C PHE A 559 4.86 -2.87 -33.80
N ASN A 560 3.70 -3.18 -34.38
CA ASN A 560 3.26 -2.64 -35.65
C ASN A 560 2.33 -1.44 -35.40
N PHE A 561 2.89 -0.26 -35.33
CA PHE A 561 2.15 0.96 -34.98
C PHE A 561 1.10 1.31 -36.04
N GLU A 562 1.39 1.04 -37.31
CA GLU A 562 0.50 1.36 -38.43
C GLU A 562 -0.75 0.48 -38.43
N ASP A 563 -0.60 -0.82 -38.22
CA ASP A 563 -1.73 -1.76 -38.11
C ASP A 563 -2.64 -1.43 -36.93
N LEU A 564 -2.10 -0.75 -35.91
CA LEU A 564 -2.84 -0.29 -34.75
C LEU A 564 -3.42 1.12 -34.92
N GLY A 565 -3.33 1.69 -36.13
CA GLY A 565 -3.96 2.97 -36.47
C GLY A 565 -3.13 4.21 -36.19
N PHE A 566 -1.82 4.07 -35.95
CA PHE A 566 -0.93 5.23 -35.81
C PHE A 566 -0.31 5.61 -37.16
N THR A 567 -0.22 6.90 -37.42
CA THR A 567 0.43 7.43 -38.63
C THR A 567 1.80 7.97 -38.28
N ARG A 568 2.81 7.60 -39.05
CA ARG A 568 4.16 8.10 -38.90
C ARG A 568 4.17 9.61 -39.16
N LYS A 569 4.72 10.39 -38.23
CA LYS A 569 4.87 11.83 -38.41
C LYS A 569 5.99 12.10 -39.41
N ALA A 570 5.79 13.06 -40.29
CA ALA A 570 6.86 13.57 -41.10
C ALA A 570 7.99 14.12 -40.21
N ALA A 571 9.24 13.78 -40.53
CA ALA A 571 10.42 14.15 -39.78
C ALA A 571 10.63 15.66 -39.75
#